data_47ebb3d7402aa80dfad256fd39c14532
#
_entry.id   47ebb3d7402aa80dfad256fd39c14532
#
_cell.length_a   1.000
_cell.length_b   1.000
_cell.length_c   1.000
_cell.angle_alpha   90.00
_cell.angle_beta   90.00
_cell.angle_gamma   90.00
#
_symmetry.space_group_name_H-M   'P 1'
#
loop_
_entity.id
_entity.type
_entity.pdbx_description
1 polymer ?
#
loop_
_entity_poly.entity_id
_entity_poly.type
_entity_poly.pdbx_seq_one_letter_code
_entity_poly.pdbx_strand_id
1 'polypeptide(L)'
;MMATVNSNDYLSTILISICITCALCYEPNWNSLDTRKNPEWYDEGKIGIFLHWGVYSVPGNMVWFWYYWKGQKLPEFVQFMKDHYPPNFQYADFAPQFRAEFFDADEWAKIFKDAGARLVHANDKYRFIYNIIDMTNR
;
A
#
# COMPACT_ATOMS: atom_id res chain seq x y z
N MET A 1 41.32 25.21 16.66
CA MET A 1 41.10 24.49 17.91
C MET A 1 39.85 23.58 17.69
N MET A 2 40.05 22.34 17.32
CA MET A 2 38.94 21.39 17.15
C MET A 2 38.54 20.84 18.51
N ALA A 3 37.33 21.12 18.95
CA ALA A 3 36.82 20.51 20.19
C ALA A 3 36.58 19.01 19.94
N THR A 4 37.33 18.16 20.64
CA THR A 4 37.08 16.73 20.65
C THR A 4 35.83 16.47 21.46
N VAL A 5 34.75 16.12 20.79
CA VAL A 5 33.48 15.69 21.42
C VAL A 5 33.74 14.32 22.05
N ASN A 6 33.45 14.20 23.34
CA ASN A 6 33.71 12.99 24.11
C ASN A 6 32.72 11.89 23.73
N SER A 7 33.18 10.65 23.61
CA SER A 7 32.31 9.49 23.25
C SER A 7 31.14 9.28 24.25
N ASN A 8 31.32 9.69 25.50
CA ASN A 8 30.26 9.64 26.51
C ASN A 8 29.11 10.63 26.21
N ASP A 9 29.39 11.75 25.56
CA ASP A 9 28.37 12.74 25.20
C ASP A 9 27.45 12.21 24.09
N TYR A 10 28.00 11.45 23.12
CA TYR A 10 27.20 10.77 22.11
C TYR A 10 26.31 9.69 22.69
N LEU A 11 26.85 8.87 23.62
CA LEU A 11 26.09 7.82 24.29
C LEU A 11 24.92 8.42 25.09
N SER A 12 25.18 9.49 25.84
CA SER A 12 24.15 10.20 26.60
C SER A 12 23.08 10.78 25.70
N THR A 13 23.45 11.39 24.56
CA THR A 13 22.50 11.94 23.59
C THR A 13 21.65 10.88 22.94
N ILE A 14 22.23 9.73 22.58
CA ILE A 14 21.50 8.59 22.01
C ILE A 14 20.53 8.00 23.04
N LEU A 15 20.95 7.82 24.29
CA LEU A 15 20.09 7.30 25.36
C LEU A 15 18.91 8.24 25.64
N ILE A 16 19.16 9.55 25.71
CA ILE A 16 18.11 10.56 25.89
C ILE A 16 17.13 10.53 24.69
N SER A 17 17.64 10.42 23.47
CA SER A 17 16.80 10.34 22.25
C SER A 17 15.93 9.08 22.27
N ILE A 18 16.46 7.91 22.64
CA ILE A 18 15.71 6.67 22.79
C ILE A 18 14.65 6.77 23.89
N CYS A 19 14.99 7.36 25.04
CA CYS A 19 14.03 7.57 26.13
C CYS A 19 12.88 8.50 25.72
N ILE A 20 13.16 9.56 24.96
CA ILE A 20 12.12 10.48 24.47
C ILE A 20 11.20 9.78 23.46
N THR A 21 11.75 8.97 22.56
CA THR A 21 10.92 8.21 21.60
C THR A 21 10.07 7.14 22.28
N CYS A 22 10.57 6.47 23.32
CA CYS A 22 9.77 5.53 24.11
C CYS A 22 8.68 6.22 24.96
N ALA A 23 8.93 7.44 25.44
CA ALA A 23 7.94 8.21 26.21
C ALA A 23 6.76 8.73 25.37
N LEU A 24 6.89 8.74 24.02
CA LEU A 24 5.86 9.14 23.09
C LEU A 24 5.04 7.96 22.54
N CYS A 25 5.36 6.73 22.95
CA CYS A 25 4.64 5.54 22.51
C CYS A 25 3.38 5.31 23.37
N TYR A 26 2.29 4.90 22.71
CA TYR A 26 1.10 4.43 23.41
C TYR A 26 1.34 3.03 23.99
N GLU A 27 0.78 2.77 25.15
CA GLU A 27 0.75 1.42 25.70
C GLU A 27 -0.12 0.50 24.83
N PRO A 28 0.19 -0.81 24.72
CA PRO A 28 -0.56 -1.74 23.86
C PRO A 28 -1.87 -2.19 24.55
N ASN A 29 -2.67 -1.23 24.96
CA ASN A 29 -3.99 -1.43 25.52
C ASN A 29 -4.97 -0.36 25.01
N TRP A 30 -6.27 -0.69 25.00
CA TRP A 30 -7.30 0.19 24.45
C TRP A 30 -7.41 1.52 25.20
N ASN A 31 -7.25 1.54 26.52
CA ASN A 31 -7.34 2.79 27.28
C ASN A 31 -6.27 3.81 26.83
N SER A 32 -5.07 3.34 26.51
CA SER A 32 -4.00 4.19 26.00
C SER A 32 -4.22 4.54 24.51
N LEU A 33 -4.61 3.57 23.70
CA LEU A 33 -4.82 3.78 22.25
C LEU A 33 -5.99 4.74 21.99
N ASP A 34 -7.05 4.68 22.79
CA ASP A 34 -8.22 5.54 22.64
C ASP A 34 -7.94 7.01 23.02
N THR A 35 -6.83 7.29 23.73
CA THR A 35 -6.40 8.67 23.96
C THR A 35 -5.77 9.34 22.75
N ARG A 36 -5.47 8.57 21.70
CA ARG A 36 -4.86 9.08 20.47
C ARG A 36 -5.85 9.99 19.73
N LYS A 37 -5.43 11.22 19.50
CA LYS A 37 -6.20 12.13 18.65
C LYS A 37 -6.06 11.72 17.18
N ASN A 38 -7.17 11.60 16.48
CA ASN A 38 -7.15 11.48 15.05
C ASN A 38 -6.65 12.78 14.41
N PRO A 39 -5.88 12.71 13.32
CA PRO A 39 -5.55 13.90 12.56
C PRO A 39 -6.82 14.51 11.93
N GLU A 40 -6.87 15.84 11.83
CA GLU A 40 -8.04 16.56 11.31
C GLU A 40 -8.49 16.07 9.94
N TRP A 41 -7.54 15.76 9.05
CA TRP A 41 -7.86 15.24 7.71
C TRP A 41 -8.67 13.93 7.75
N TYR A 42 -8.52 13.11 8.81
CA TYR A 42 -9.27 11.86 8.96
C TYR A 42 -10.74 12.12 9.30
N ASP A 43 -11.00 13.09 10.16
CA ASP A 43 -12.35 13.47 10.54
C ASP A 43 -13.05 14.27 9.44
N GLU A 44 -12.31 15.07 8.67
CA GLU A 44 -12.80 15.86 7.55
C GLU A 44 -12.91 15.05 6.26
N GLY A 45 -12.00 14.08 6.08
CA GLY A 45 -11.90 13.24 4.89
C GLY A 45 -12.94 12.14 4.86
N LYS A 46 -14.14 12.43 4.39
CA LYS A 46 -15.27 11.48 4.38
C LYS A 46 -15.21 10.48 3.21
N ILE A 47 -14.37 10.72 2.21
CA ILE A 47 -14.27 9.89 1.01
C ILE A 47 -12.86 9.29 0.93
N GLY A 48 -12.82 7.96 0.93
CA GLY A 48 -11.61 7.18 0.64
C GLY A 48 -11.79 6.32 -0.60
N ILE A 49 -10.73 6.14 -1.36
CA ILE A 49 -10.69 5.23 -2.51
C ILE A 49 -9.84 4.02 -2.12
N PHE A 50 -10.42 2.83 -2.30
CA PHE A 50 -9.72 1.59 -2.14
C PHE A 50 -9.47 0.96 -3.50
N LEU A 51 -8.19 0.88 -3.90
CA LEU A 51 -7.78 0.43 -5.22
C LEU A 51 -7.19 -0.98 -5.16
N HIS A 52 -7.75 -1.89 -5.94
CA HIS A 52 -7.18 -3.19 -6.22
C HIS A 52 -6.68 -3.23 -7.65
N TRP A 53 -5.37 -3.27 -7.85
CA TRP A 53 -4.78 -3.31 -9.17
C TRP A 53 -3.41 -4.00 -9.12
N GLY A 54 -3.18 -4.98 -10.00
CA GLY A 54 -1.95 -5.76 -10.02
C GLY A 54 -1.98 -6.86 -11.07
N VAL A 55 -1.09 -7.83 -10.95
CA VAL A 55 -0.96 -8.95 -11.91
C VAL A 55 -2.28 -9.70 -12.13
N TYR A 56 -3.09 -9.85 -11.11
CA TYR A 56 -4.42 -10.47 -11.19
C TYR A 56 -5.43 -9.67 -12.04
N SER A 57 -5.13 -8.41 -12.34
CA SER A 57 -5.97 -7.59 -13.22
C SER A 57 -5.76 -7.94 -14.70
N VAL A 58 -4.66 -8.63 -15.06
CA VAL A 58 -4.36 -9.01 -16.44
C VAL A 58 -5.44 -9.90 -17.06
N PRO A 59 -5.87 -11.01 -16.42
CA PRO A 59 -6.95 -11.81 -16.96
C PRO A 59 -8.32 -11.11 -16.97
N GLY A 60 -8.47 -10.01 -16.20
CA GLY A 60 -9.71 -9.22 -16.17
C GLY A 60 -10.95 -9.98 -15.70
N ASN A 61 -10.77 -11.09 -15.02
CA ASN A 61 -11.88 -11.98 -14.66
C ASN A 61 -12.38 -11.73 -13.24
N MET A 62 -11.50 -11.77 -12.23
CA MET A 62 -11.86 -11.51 -10.84
C MET A 62 -10.65 -11.17 -9.97
N VAL A 63 -10.84 -10.40 -8.90
CA VAL A 63 -9.77 -10.01 -7.96
C VAL A 63 -9.12 -11.25 -7.31
N TRP A 64 -9.95 -12.24 -6.92
CA TRP A 64 -9.49 -13.50 -6.32
C TRP A 64 -9.21 -14.61 -7.34
N PHE A 65 -8.94 -14.24 -8.60
CA PHE A 65 -8.76 -15.16 -9.72
C PHE A 65 -7.83 -16.32 -9.41
N TRP A 66 -6.62 -16.05 -8.85
CA TRP A 66 -5.67 -17.10 -8.49
C TRP A 66 -6.23 -18.10 -7.49
N TYR A 67 -6.93 -17.60 -6.46
CA TYR A 67 -7.52 -18.45 -5.44
C TYR A 67 -8.61 -19.35 -6.00
N TYR A 68 -9.47 -18.83 -6.84
CA TYR A 68 -10.53 -19.61 -7.47
C TYR A 68 -10.00 -20.60 -8.50
N TRP A 69 -8.98 -20.22 -9.28
CA TRP A 69 -8.37 -21.10 -10.26
C TRP A 69 -7.52 -22.22 -9.63
N LYS A 70 -6.54 -21.89 -8.78
CA LYS A 70 -5.56 -22.86 -8.23
C LYS A 70 -5.94 -23.37 -6.85
N GLY A 71 -6.54 -22.56 -6.00
CA GLY A 71 -6.93 -22.92 -4.66
C GLY A 71 -8.20 -23.78 -4.65
N GLN A 72 -9.32 -23.21 -5.07
CA GLN A 72 -10.62 -23.90 -5.08
C GLN A 72 -10.85 -24.72 -6.34
N LYS A 73 -10.16 -24.45 -7.43
CA LYS A 73 -10.31 -25.12 -8.74
C LYS A 73 -11.74 -25.09 -9.25
N LEU A 74 -12.39 -23.95 -9.11
CA LEU A 74 -13.75 -23.78 -9.58
C LEU A 74 -13.82 -24.02 -11.09
N PRO A 75 -14.81 -24.79 -11.58
CA PRO A 75 -14.88 -25.23 -12.97
C PRO A 75 -14.81 -24.09 -13.98
N GLU A 76 -15.50 -22.98 -13.72
CA GLU A 76 -15.53 -21.80 -14.58
C GLU A 76 -14.15 -21.15 -14.75
N PHE A 77 -13.36 -21.06 -13.68
CA PHE A 77 -12.00 -20.48 -13.73
C PHE A 77 -11.00 -21.43 -14.41
N VAL A 78 -11.15 -22.74 -14.14
CA VAL A 78 -10.35 -23.77 -14.81
C VAL A 78 -10.63 -23.79 -16.31
N GLN A 79 -11.91 -23.69 -16.70
CA GLN A 79 -12.32 -23.65 -18.10
C GLN A 79 -11.83 -22.37 -18.79
N PHE A 80 -12.00 -21.20 -18.14
CA PHE A 80 -11.46 -19.94 -18.64
C PHE A 80 -9.97 -20.03 -18.99
N MET A 81 -9.17 -20.64 -18.10
CA MET A 81 -7.73 -20.81 -18.37
C MET A 81 -7.44 -21.75 -19.53
N LYS A 82 -8.24 -22.82 -19.69
CA LYS A 82 -8.09 -23.75 -20.82
C LYS A 82 -8.42 -23.10 -22.16
N ASP A 83 -9.41 -22.22 -22.16
CA ASP A 83 -9.90 -21.58 -23.39
C ASP A 83 -8.99 -20.43 -23.86
N HIS A 84 -8.30 -19.75 -22.93
CA HIS A 84 -7.60 -18.51 -23.23
C HIS A 84 -6.06 -18.61 -23.09
N TYR A 85 -5.55 -19.65 -22.43
CA TYR A 85 -4.11 -19.75 -22.12
C TYR A 85 -3.56 -21.13 -22.42
N PRO A 86 -2.25 -21.24 -22.74
CA PRO A 86 -1.58 -22.52 -22.97
C PRO A 86 -1.64 -23.47 -21.76
N PRO A 87 -1.58 -24.81 -21.96
CA PRO A 87 -1.75 -25.79 -20.89
C PRO A 87 -0.79 -25.63 -19.71
N ASN A 88 0.43 -25.11 -19.95
CA ASN A 88 1.46 -24.96 -18.92
C ASN A 88 1.55 -23.54 -18.34
N PHE A 89 0.58 -22.68 -18.65
CA PHE A 89 0.56 -21.30 -18.21
C PHE A 89 0.48 -21.21 -16.68
N GLN A 90 1.38 -20.41 -16.09
CA GLN A 90 1.43 -20.17 -14.65
C GLN A 90 0.98 -18.75 -14.33
N TYR A 91 0.65 -18.50 -13.06
CA TYR A 91 0.27 -17.16 -12.61
C TYR A 91 1.38 -16.12 -12.84
N ALA A 92 2.65 -16.51 -12.67
CA ALA A 92 3.80 -15.65 -12.91
C ALA A 92 3.90 -15.18 -14.37
N ASP A 93 3.34 -15.94 -15.33
CA ASP A 93 3.36 -15.60 -16.75
C ASP A 93 2.46 -14.41 -17.10
N PHE A 94 1.60 -14.00 -16.17
CA PHE A 94 0.85 -12.74 -16.30
C PHE A 94 1.73 -11.50 -16.06
N ALA A 95 2.81 -11.62 -15.31
CA ALA A 95 3.62 -10.47 -14.91
C ALA A 95 4.18 -9.65 -16.10
N PRO A 96 4.72 -10.26 -17.19
CA PRO A 96 5.15 -9.51 -18.36
C PRO A 96 4.00 -8.84 -19.13
N GLN A 97 2.77 -9.30 -18.94
CA GLN A 97 1.57 -8.75 -19.58
C GLN A 97 0.98 -7.56 -18.80
N PHE A 98 1.36 -7.40 -17.54
CA PHE A 98 0.97 -6.26 -16.72
C PHE A 98 1.86 -5.05 -17.03
N ARG A 99 1.56 -4.36 -18.14
CA ARG A 99 2.41 -3.30 -18.68
C ARG A 99 2.02 -1.90 -18.19
N ALA A 100 0.81 -1.74 -17.67
CA ALA A 100 0.30 -0.47 -17.15
C ALA A 100 0.48 0.71 -18.14
N GLU A 101 0.29 0.48 -19.45
CA GLU A 101 0.62 1.42 -20.53
C GLU A 101 -0.12 2.77 -20.43
N PHE A 102 -1.33 2.74 -19.87
CA PHE A 102 -2.14 3.96 -19.69
C PHE A 102 -2.13 4.49 -18.25
N PHE A 103 -1.18 4.04 -17.43
CA PHE A 103 -1.05 4.53 -16.07
C PHE A 103 -0.28 5.85 -16.06
N ASP A 104 -0.96 6.91 -15.68
CA ASP A 104 -0.38 8.22 -15.38
C ASP A 104 -0.72 8.57 -13.92
N ALA A 105 0.31 8.66 -13.08
CA ALA A 105 0.13 8.87 -11.64
C ALA A 105 -0.47 10.25 -11.33
N ASP A 106 -0.11 11.28 -12.10
CA ASP A 106 -0.61 12.65 -11.92
C ASP A 106 -2.08 12.74 -12.33
N GLU A 107 -2.45 12.11 -13.44
CA GLU A 107 -3.83 12.05 -13.89
C GLU A 107 -4.71 11.31 -12.86
N TRP A 108 -4.25 10.15 -12.37
CA TRP A 108 -4.99 9.39 -11.37
C TRP A 108 -5.14 10.18 -10.06
N ALA A 109 -4.07 10.82 -9.59
CA ALA A 109 -4.13 11.66 -8.39
C ALA A 109 -5.13 12.80 -8.56
N LYS A 110 -5.16 13.42 -9.76
CA LYS A 110 -6.14 14.47 -10.08
C LYS A 110 -7.56 13.94 -10.06
N ILE A 111 -7.83 12.79 -10.67
CA ILE A 111 -9.16 12.15 -10.68
C ILE A 111 -9.61 11.87 -9.25
N PHE A 112 -8.74 11.30 -8.39
CA PHE A 112 -9.08 10.99 -7.00
C PHE A 112 -9.36 12.26 -6.20
N LYS A 113 -8.58 13.31 -6.41
CA LYS A 113 -8.79 14.62 -5.78
C LYS A 113 -10.10 15.26 -6.23
N ASP A 114 -10.38 15.26 -7.54
CA ASP A 114 -11.61 15.82 -8.11
C ASP A 114 -12.86 15.04 -7.63
N ALA A 115 -12.72 13.74 -7.36
CA ALA A 115 -13.74 12.92 -6.72
C ALA A 115 -13.93 13.21 -5.21
N GLY A 116 -13.12 14.10 -4.63
CA GLY A 116 -13.18 14.48 -3.21
C GLY A 116 -12.49 13.51 -2.28
N ALA A 117 -11.69 12.57 -2.79
CA ALA A 117 -10.96 11.62 -1.95
C ALA A 117 -9.86 12.32 -1.15
N ARG A 118 -9.80 12.00 0.14
CA ARG A 118 -8.75 12.44 1.06
C ARG A 118 -7.80 11.31 1.44
N LEU A 119 -8.21 10.08 1.17
CA LEU A 119 -7.43 8.86 1.41
C LEU A 119 -7.49 7.98 0.18
N VAL A 120 -6.34 7.49 -0.26
CA VAL A 120 -6.24 6.44 -1.27
C VAL A 120 -5.48 5.27 -0.65
N HIS A 121 -6.11 4.13 -0.57
CA HIS A 121 -5.47 2.88 -0.18
C HIS A 121 -5.34 1.99 -1.40
N ALA A 122 -4.12 1.68 -1.75
CA ALA A 122 -3.84 0.78 -2.84
C ALA A 122 -3.28 -0.53 -2.31
N ASN A 123 -3.97 -1.61 -2.59
CA ASN A 123 -3.49 -2.95 -2.27
C ASN A 123 -2.71 -3.49 -3.47
N ASP A 124 -1.42 -3.17 -3.50
CA ASP A 124 -0.51 -3.68 -4.51
C ASP A 124 0.68 -4.39 -3.87
N LYS A 125 1.00 -5.56 -4.39
CA LYS A 125 2.20 -6.31 -4.02
C LYS A 125 3.45 -5.76 -4.72
N TYR A 126 3.30 -4.84 -5.67
CA TYR A 126 4.37 -4.27 -6.48
C TYR A 126 4.33 -2.74 -6.47
N ARG A 127 5.32 -2.14 -5.94
CA ARG A 127 5.89 -0.78 -5.84
C ARG A 127 5.31 0.40 -6.66
N PHE A 128 4.30 0.22 -7.50
CA PHE A 128 3.81 1.27 -8.40
C PHE A 128 2.99 2.40 -7.74
N ILE A 129 2.39 2.15 -6.59
CA ILE A 129 1.38 3.04 -5.99
C ILE A 129 1.97 3.99 -4.94
N TYR A 130 3.19 3.80 -4.48
CA TYR A 130 3.82 4.72 -3.52
C TYR A 130 3.89 6.17 -4.02
N ASN A 131 3.91 6.38 -5.34
CA ASN A 131 3.94 7.72 -5.92
C ASN A 131 2.59 8.47 -5.82
N ILE A 132 1.45 7.78 -5.75
CA ILE A 132 0.13 8.43 -5.65
C ILE A 132 -0.08 9.03 -4.26
N ILE A 133 0.42 8.37 -3.22
CA ILE A 133 0.24 8.81 -1.82
C ILE A 133 1.06 10.08 -1.54
N ASP A 134 2.23 10.23 -2.17
CA ASP A 134 3.10 11.38 -1.96
C ASP A 134 2.59 12.65 -2.67
N MET A 135 1.80 12.50 -3.72
CA MET A 135 1.26 13.62 -4.50
C MET A 135 0.03 14.30 -3.87
N THR A 136 -0.70 13.61 -3.00
CA THR A 136 -1.85 14.21 -2.31
C THR A 136 -1.46 15.16 -1.17
N ASN A 137 -0.18 15.19 -0.80
CA ASN A 137 0.37 16.00 0.28
C ASN A 137 1.08 17.28 -0.21
N ARG A 138 1.02 17.63 -1.51
CA ARG A 138 1.59 18.87 -2.07
C ARG A 138 0.52 19.88 -2.42
#